data_9edfef3703ec494682d835ee11315cc4
#
_entry.id   9edfef3703ec494682d835ee11315cc4
#
_cell.length_a   1.000
_cell.length_b   1.000
_cell.length_c   1.000
_cell.angle_alpha   90.00
_cell.angle_beta   90.00
_cell.angle_gamma   90.00
#
_symmetry.space_group_name_H-M   'P 1'
#
loop_
_entity.id
_entity.type
_entity.pdbx_description
1 polymer ?
#
loop_
_entity_poly.entity_id
_entity_poly.type
_entity_poly.pdbx_seq_one_letter_code
_entity_poly.pdbx_strand_id
1 'polypeptide(L)'
;EKVGENNVNIKTDSSEFQIVGQSGENFPVMNIVEENANKLSIEKEILKNMIRRTNFSASIDESKGVLVGELIEINQNDIRMISVDGFRISVYKEDMKNENLNDIIIHAKTLSEVLKLLSESDIDEDVELIIGSKEALILLDKTKVSIRLMEGEFIKYKDILPKDCNTRMKVDRKFLMQSIERASLMAKEGKNNLIKCTIDGNLLTINSRSDEGSVKEELIVKKEGDNIEIGFNSKYILDVLKVLDDEEISIEFKNSLAPC
;
A
#
# COMPACT_ATOMS: atom_id res chain seq x y z
N GLU A 1 -33.36 22.12 15.77
CA GLU A 1 -34.80 21.95 15.62
C GLU A 1 -35.13 21.55 14.18
N LYS A 2 -35.99 20.55 13.98
CA LYS A 2 -36.48 20.18 12.65
C LYS A 2 -37.61 21.11 12.26
N VAL A 3 -37.48 21.77 11.10
CA VAL A 3 -38.47 22.74 10.58
C VAL A 3 -39.03 22.18 9.26
N GLY A 4 -40.28 21.71 9.29
CA GLY A 4 -40.90 21.04 8.14
C GLY A 4 -40.35 19.62 7.90
N GLU A 5 -40.51 19.11 6.68
CA GLU A 5 -40.14 17.72 6.37
C GLU A 5 -38.62 17.52 6.25
N ASN A 6 -37.91 18.49 5.64
CA ASN A 6 -36.50 18.27 5.25
C ASN A 6 -35.57 19.42 5.70
N ASN A 7 -36.02 20.34 6.55
CA ASN A 7 -35.18 21.45 7.02
C ASN A 7 -34.79 21.26 8.48
N VAL A 8 -33.55 21.60 8.80
CA VAL A 8 -33.03 21.64 10.17
C VAL A 8 -32.54 23.05 10.46
N ASN A 9 -33.03 23.66 11.56
CA ASN A 9 -32.55 24.93 12.07
C ASN A 9 -31.59 24.64 13.25
N ILE A 10 -30.38 25.14 13.16
CA ILE A 10 -29.35 25.03 14.21
C ILE A 10 -29.12 26.46 14.71
N LYS A 11 -29.43 26.69 15.99
CA LYS A 11 -29.31 28.02 16.64
C LYS A 11 -28.37 27.91 17.83
N THR A 12 -27.46 28.85 17.91
CA THR A 12 -26.59 29.11 19.06
C THR A 12 -26.86 30.54 19.57
N ASP A 13 -26.17 30.93 20.63
CA ASP A 13 -26.32 32.29 21.18
C ASP A 13 -25.93 33.40 20.19
N SER A 14 -25.09 33.09 19.21
CA SER A 14 -24.52 34.07 18.26
C SER A 14 -24.76 33.76 16.78
N SER A 15 -25.35 32.60 16.46
CA SER A 15 -25.45 32.12 15.07
C SER A 15 -26.72 31.32 14.84
N GLU A 16 -27.28 31.45 13.64
CA GLU A 16 -28.40 30.64 13.18
C GLU A 16 -28.14 30.10 11.77
N PHE A 17 -28.30 28.79 11.61
CA PHE A 17 -28.10 28.08 10.34
C PHE A 17 -29.36 27.34 9.97
N GLN A 18 -29.80 27.48 8.73
CA GLN A 18 -30.83 26.64 8.15
C GLN A 18 -30.23 25.71 7.12
N ILE A 19 -30.33 24.40 7.34
CA ILE A 19 -29.80 23.38 6.48
C ILE A 19 -30.97 22.62 5.87
N VAL A 20 -30.93 22.48 4.53
CA VAL A 20 -31.88 21.65 3.78
C VAL A 20 -31.34 20.24 3.76
N GLY A 21 -32.10 19.31 4.29
CA GLY A 21 -31.79 17.88 4.29
C GLY A 21 -32.56 17.12 3.19
N GLN A 22 -32.36 15.84 3.18
CA GLN A 22 -33.14 14.89 2.36
C GLN A 22 -33.89 13.93 3.27
N SER A 23 -34.96 13.32 2.75
CA SER A 23 -35.66 12.28 3.51
C SER A 23 -34.75 11.11 3.85
N GLY A 24 -34.78 10.64 5.10
CA GLY A 24 -34.05 9.46 5.53
C GLY A 24 -34.44 8.18 4.78
N GLU A 25 -35.61 8.15 4.14
CA GLU A 25 -36.05 7.04 3.28
C GLU A 25 -35.21 6.90 2.01
N ASN A 26 -34.56 8.00 1.58
CA ASN A 26 -33.65 8.03 0.44
C ASN A 26 -32.20 7.66 0.82
N PHE A 27 -31.95 7.40 2.12
CA PHE A 27 -30.61 6.98 2.54
C PHE A 27 -30.32 5.58 2.00
N PRO A 28 -29.15 5.37 1.33
CA PRO A 28 -28.80 4.08 0.80
C PRO A 28 -28.80 3.01 1.90
N VAL A 29 -29.58 1.96 1.70
CA VAL A 29 -29.55 0.79 2.58
C VAL A 29 -28.32 0.00 2.21
N MET A 30 -27.43 -0.26 3.16
CA MET A 30 -26.37 -1.23 2.96
C MET A 30 -27.02 -2.60 2.78
N ASN A 31 -27.02 -3.12 1.56
CA ASN A 31 -27.42 -4.50 1.29
C ASN A 31 -26.33 -5.40 1.88
N ILE A 32 -26.56 -5.85 3.09
CA ILE A 32 -25.62 -6.69 3.81
C ILE A 32 -25.84 -8.11 3.32
N VAL A 33 -25.01 -8.50 2.39
CA VAL A 33 -24.47 -9.85 2.23
C VAL A 33 -25.48 -10.99 1.98
N GLU A 34 -25.27 -11.64 0.86
CA GLU A 34 -25.86 -12.94 0.49
C GLU A 34 -25.72 -13.94 1.65
N GLU A 35 -26.70 -14.81 1.86
CA GLU A 35 -26.71 -15.83 2.91
C GLU A 35 -25.48 -16.77 2.88
N ASN A 36 -24.75 -16.80 1.76
CA ASN A 36 -23.57 -17.65 1.52
C ASN A 36 -22.25 -16.85 1.38
N ALA A 37 -22.17 -15.64 1.94
CA ALA A 37 -20.93 -14.87 1.87
C ALA A 37 -19.80 -15.52 2.67
N ASN A 38 -18.61 -15.46 2.10
CA ASN A 38 -17.40 -15.95 2.75
C ASN A 38 -16.99 -15.00 3.88
N LYS A 39 -16.73 -15.54 5.05
CA LYS A 39 -16.29 -14.79 6.23
C LYS A 39 -14.83 -15.09 6.51
N LEU A 40 -14.07 -14.04 6.78
CA LEU A 40 -12.67 -14.10 7.14
C LEU A 40 -12.44 -13.20 8.36
N SER A 41 -11.86 -13.75 9.42
CA SER A 41 -11.42 -12.99 10.59
C SER A 41 -9.92 -12.73 10.46
N ILE A 42 -9.52 -11.47 10.51
CA ILE A 42 -8.12 -11.04 10.41
C ILE A 42 -7.80 -10.19 11.62
N GLU A 43 -6.70 -10.50 12.29
CA GLU A 43 -6.17 -9.64 13.35
C GLU A 43 -5.99 -8.20 12.83
N LYS A 44 -6.46 -7.22 13.59
CA LYS A 44 -6.46 -5.80 13.19
C LYS A 44 -5.08 -5.30 12.76
N GLU A 45 -4.03 -5.63 13.53
CA GLU A 45 -2.67 -5.20 13.22
C GLU A 45 -2.11 -5.88 11.97
N ILE A 46 -2.51 -7.12 11.67
CA ILE A 46 -2.17 -7.82 10.43
C ILE A 46 -2.77 -7.06 9.24
N LEU A 47 -4.09 -6.81 9.24
CA LEU A 47 -4.75 -6.08 8.15
C LEU A 47 -4.19 -4.68 7.95
N LYS A 48 -3.91 -3.97 9.04
CA LYS A 48 -3.28 -2.64 9.03
C LYS A 48 -1.89 -2.69 8.39
N ASN A 49 -1.06 -3.68 8.76
CA ASN A 49 0.25 -3.88 8.18
C ASN A 49 0.20 -4.29 6.70
N MET A 50 -0.75 -5.16 6.32
CA MET A 50 -0.97 -5.52 4.92
C MET A 50 -1.21 -4.27 4.08
N ILE A 51 -2.18 -3.43 4.46
CA ILE A 51 -2.52 -2.21 3.72
C ILE A 51 -1.33 -1.23 3.74
N ARG A 52 -0.75 -0.95 4.90
CA ARG A 52 0.36 0.01 5.04
C ARG A 52 1.55 -0.33 4.15
N ARG A 53 1.88 -1.62 4.05
CA ARG A 53 3.08 -2.11 3.35
C ARG A 53 2.86 -2.37 1.86
N THR A 54 1.63 -2.23 1.35
CA THR A 54 1.35 -2.45 -0.08
C THR A 54 0.72 -1.25 -0.77
N ASN A 55 -0.15 -0.52 -0.12
CA ASN A 55 -1.02 0.51 -0.72
C ASN A 55 -0.26 1.58 -1.54
N PHE A 56 0.95 1.95 -1.12
CA PHE A 56 1.78 2.95 -1.80
C PHE A 56 2.25 2.53 -3.21
N SER A 57 2.17 1.24 -3.54
CA SER A 57 2.55 0.70 -4.85
C SER A 57 1.39 0.53 -5.82
N ALA A 58 0.16 0.84 -5.42
CA ALA A 58 -0.97 0.87 -6.33
C ALA A 58 -0.88 2.06 -7.31
N SER A 59 -1.41 1.89 -8.52
CA SER A 59 -1.44 2.97 -9.49
C SER A 59 -2.39 4.09 -9.03
N ILE A 60 -1.97 5.34 -9.23
CA ILE A 60 -2.83 6.51 -9.06
C ILE A 60 -3.58 6.90 -10.34
N ASP A 61 -3.21 6.29 -11.46
CA ASP A 61 -3.79 6.54 -12.78
C ASP A 61 -5.00 5.64 -13.00
N GLU A 62 -6.20 6.23 -12.92
CA GLU A 62 -7.48 5.53 -13.08
C GLU A 62 -7.62 4.81 -14.44
N SER A 63 -6.86 5.21 -15.46
CA SER A 63 -6.88 4.55 -16.77
C SER A 63 -6.25 3.15 -16.75
N LYS A 64 -5.51 2.81 -15.72
CA LYS A 64 -4.85 1.50 -15.55
C LYS A 64 -5.76 0.38 -15.02
N GLY A 65 -7.05 0.61 -14.92
CA GLY A 65 -8.04 -0.41 -14.55
C GLY A 65 -7.77 -1.01 -13.18
N VAL A 66 -7.66 -2.34 -13.09
CA VAL A 66 -7.50 -3.06 -11.81
C VAL A 66 -6.23 -2.69 -11.03
N LEU A 67 -5.24 -2.06 -11.67
CA LEU A 67 -3.99 -1.65 -10.99
C LEU A 67 -4.15 -0.44 -10.06
N VAL A 68 -5.29 0.27 -10.07
CA VAL A 68 -5.62 1.26 -9.03
C VAL A 68 -6.15 0.63 -7.75
N GLY A 69 -6.35 -0.68 -7.77
CA GLY A 69 -6.72 -1.50 -6.63
C GLY A 69 -5.58 -2.37 -6.14
N GLU A 70 -5.84 -3.05 -5.04
CA GLU A 70 -4.99 -4.07 -4.47
C GLU A 70 -5.70 -5.42 -4.51
N LEU A 71 -4.97 -6.45 -4.90
CA LEU A 71 -5.43 -7.83 -4.84
C LEU A 71 -5.25 -8.36 -3.41
N ILE A 72 -6.31 -8.88 -2.84
CA ILE A 72 -6.25 -9.74 -1.65
C ILE A 72 -6.39 -11.18 -2.14
N GLU A 73 -5.27 -11.90 -2.19
CA GLU A 73 -5.18 -13.31 -2.59
C GLU A 73 -5.33 -14.17 -1.34
N ILE A 74 -6.38 -14.99 -1.28
CA ILE A 74 -6.70 -15.82 -0.12
C ILE A 74 -6.42 -17.28 -0.47
N ASN A 75 -5.33 -17.82 0.06
CA ASN A 75 -4.93 -19.21 -0.12
C ASN A 75 -5.25 -20.02 1.14
N GLN A 76 -5.22 -21.34 1.05
CA GLN A 76 -5.53 -22.24 2.17
C GLN A 76 -4.67 -21.99 3.43
N ASN A 77 -3.40 -21.61 3.26
CA ASN A 77 -2.44 -21.49 4.35
C ASN A 77 -1.84 -20.07 4.49
N ASP A 78 -2.18 -19.17 3.60
CA ASP A 78 -1.70 -17.79 3.64
C ASP A 78 -2.72 -16.82 3.04
N ILE A 79 -2.62 -15.57 3.44
CA ILE A 79 -3.27 -14.43 2.80
C ILE A 79 -2.20 -13.49 2.29
N ARG A 80 -2.42 -12.91 1.12
CA ARG A 80 -1.50 -11.95 0.53
C ARG A 80 -2.23 -10.71 0.07
N MET A 81 -1.57 -9.57 0.22
CA MET A 81 -2.02 -8.32 -0.37
C MET A 81 -0.99 -7.86 -1.38
N ILE A 82 -1.43 -7.54 -2.59
CA ILE A 82 -0.55 -7.23 -3.71
C ILE A 82 -1.01 -5.93 -4.36
N SER A 83 -0.07 -5.03 -4.60
CA SER A 83 -0.28 -3.82 -5.37
C SER A 83 0.81 -3.61 -6.43
N VAL A 84 0.45 -2.95 -7.54
CA VAL A 84 1.33 -2.77 -8.72
C VAL A 84 0.99 -1.47 -9.43
N ASP A 85 2.00 -0.70 -9.85
CA ASP A 85 1.78 0.50 -10.69
C ASP A 85 2.40 0.41 -12.10
N GLY A 86 3.05 -0.72 -12.41
CA GLY A 86 3.79 -0.96 -13.65
C GLY A 86 5.29 -0.69 -13.56
N PHE A 87 5.77 -0.13 -12.44
CA PHE A 87 7.20 0.11 -12.15
C PHE A 87 7.68 -0.64 -10.91
N ARG A 88 6.78 -0.94 -10.00
CA ARG A 88 7.04 -1.63 -8.74
C ARG A 88 5.88 -2.53 -8.36
N ILE A 89 6.19 -3.54 -7.56
CA ILE A 89 5.24 -4.49 -6.99
C ILE A 89 5.51 -4.56 -5.50
N SER A 90 4.46 -4.43 -4.69
CA SER A 90 4.52 -4.75 -3.28
C SER A 90 3.70 -6.00 -3.00
N VAL A 91 4.26 -6.92 -2.22
CA VAL A 91 3.60 -8.15 -1.78
C VAL A 91 3.80 -8.27 -0.27
N TYR A 92 2.70 -8.29 0.45
CA TYR A 92 2.69 -8.68 1.86
C TYR A 92 2.08 -10.08 1.98
N LYS A 93 2.70 -10.95 2.75
CA LYS A 93 2.22 -12.31 3.01
C LYS A 93 2.12 -12.53 4.50
N GLU A 94 1.00 -13.13 4.92
CA GLU A 94 0.79 -13.60 6.28
C GLU A 94 0.35 -15.06 6.27
N ASP A 95 0.93 -15.87 7.14
CA ASP A 95 0.56 -17.27 7.26
C ASP A 95 -0.74 -17.36 8.09
N MET A 96 -1.81 -17.83 7.47
CA MET A 96 -3.14 -17.89 8.03
C MET A 96 -3.92 -19.03 7.40
N LYS A 97 -4.63 -19.83 8.21
CA LYS A 97 -5.50 -20.88 7.69
C LYS A 97 -6.84 -20.30 7.25
N ASN A 98 -7.22 -20.57 6.03
CA ASN A 98 -8.45 -20.09 5.42
C ASN A 98 -9.27 -21.27 4.88
N GLU A 99 -10.57 -21.23 5.09
CA GLU A 99 -11.50 -22.23 4.55
C GLU A 99 -12.06 -21.81 3.20
N ASN A 100 -12.19 -20.51 2.96
CA ASN A 100 -12.76 -19.91 1.77
C ASN A 100 -11.67 -19.24 0.93
N LEU A 101 -11.63 -19.57 -0.36
CA LEU A 101 -10.55 -19.18 -1.28
C LEU A 101 -11.11 -18.28 -2.39
N ASN A 102 -11.53 -17.06 -2.04
CA ASN A 102 -12.00 -16.08 -3.02
C ASN A 102 -11.11 -14.85 -3.02
N ASP A 103 -10.34 -14.69 -4.08
CA ASP A 103 -9.56 -13.49 -4.30
C ASP A 103 -10.48 -12.30 -4.58
N ILE A 104 -10.12 -11.14 -4.04
CA ILE A 104 -10.86 -9.90 -4.24
C ILE A 104 -9.92 -8.75 -4.58
N ILE A 105 -10.43 -7.78 -5.32
CA ILE A 105 -9.70 -6.55 -5.63
C ILE A 105 -10.48 -5.38 -5.02
N ILE A 106 -9.77 -4.62 -4.18
CA ILE A 106 -10.32 -3.43 -3.52
C ILE A 106 -9.54 -2.21 -3.98
N HIS A 107 -10.23 -1.12 -4.30
CA HIS A 107 -9.58 0.13 -4.69
C HIS A 107 -8.65 0.65 -3.60
N ALA A 108 -7.41 1.03 -3.94
CA ALA A 108 -6.39 1.45 -3.00
C ALA A 108 -6.79 2.69 -2.16
N LYS A 109 -7.56 3.62 -2.73
CA LYS A 109 -8.11 4.75 -1.97
C LYS A 109 -9.07 4.29 -0.87
N THR A 110 -9.89 3.28 -1.14
CA THR A 110 -10.80 2.70 -0.15
C THR A 110 -10.01 2.04 0.98
N LEU A 111 -8.98 1.27 0.64
CA LEU A 111 -8.09 0.67 1.65
C LEU A 111 -7.35 1.73 2.47
N SER A 112 -6.99 2.88 1.88
CA SER A 112 -6.44 4.01 2.64
C SER A 112 -7.41 4.54 3.70
N GLU A 113 -8.71 4.62 3.41
CA GLU A 113 -9.71 5.04 4.39
C GLU A 113 -9.92 3.95 5.47
N VAL A 114 -9.92 2.67 5.06
CA VAL A 114 -9.94 1.54 6.01
C VAL A 114 -8.74 1.61 6.95
N LEU A 115 -7.54 1.88 6.43
CA LEU A 115 -6.33 2.03 7.24
C LEU A 115 -6.45 3.14 8.31
N LYS A 116 -7.08 4.26 7.98
CA LYS A 116 -7.33 5.33 8.95
C LYS A 116 -8.26 4.86 10.06
N LEU A 117 -9.38 4.22 9.70
CA LEU A 117 -10.33 3.67 10.66
C LEU A 117 -9.66 2.63 11.60
N LEU A 118 -8.85 1.73 11.04
CA LEU A 118 -8.08 0.76 11.83
C LEU A 118 -7.09 1.44 12.78
N SER A 119 -6.51 2.56 12.37
CA SER A 119 -5.52 3.30 13.16
C SER A 119 -6.14 4.14 14.27
N GLU A 120 -7.37 4.59 14.10
CA GLU A 120 -8.12 5.41 15.06
C GLU A 120 -8.88 4.56 16.10
N SER A 121 -9.09 3.27 15.82
CA SER A 121 -9.78 2.36 16.73
C SER A 121 -8.86 1.94 17.89
N ASP A 122 -9.31 2.15 19.12
CA ASP A 122 -8.61 1.71 20.34
C ASP A 122 -8.86 0.22 20.67
N ILE A 123 -9.73 -0.46 19.89
CA ILE A 123 -10.12 -1.84 20.14
C ILE A 123 -9.12 -2.78 19.50
N ASP A 124 -8.64 -3.73 20.28
CA ASP A 124 -7.72 -4.80 19.86
C ASP A 124 -8.50 -6.08 19.54
N GLU A 125 -9.51 -5.96 18.68
CA GLU A 125 -10.35 -7.06 18.22
C GLU A 125 -10.04 -7.40 16.77
N ASP A 126 -10.32 -8.64 16.39
CA ASP A 126 -10.24 -9.08 15.00
C ASP A 126 -11.23 -8.30 14.12
N VAL A 127 -10.81 -8.04 12.91
CA VAL A 127 -11.64 -7.46 11.86
C VAL A 127 -12.35 -8.59 11.11
N GLU A 128 -13.67 -8.57 11.08
CA GLU A 128 -14.43 -9.51 10.26
C GLU A 128 -14.59 -8.93 8.84
N LEU A 129 -14.07 -9.63 7.86
CA LEU A 129 -14.24 -9.34 6.43
C LEU A 129 -15.25 -10.33 5.86
N ILE A 130 -16.38 -9.82 5.40
CA ILE A 130 -17.45 -10.61 4.78
C ILE A 130 -17.42 -10.32 3.28
N ILE A 131 -17.16 -11.34 2.47
CA ILE A 131 -16.93 -11.24 1.02
C ILE A 131 -18.14 -11.79 0.28
N GLY A 132 -18.86 -10.90 -0.38
CA GLY A 132 -19.92 -11.24 -1.34
C GLY A 132 -19.40 -11.27 -2.78
N SER A 133 -20.30 -11.37 -3.74
CA SER A 133 -19.94 -11.46 -5.17
C SER A 133 -19.45 -10.13 -5.76
N LYS A 134 -19.97 -8.99 -5.32
CA LYS A 134 -19.66 -7.65 -5.82
C LYS A 134 -19.29 -6.66 -4.75
N GLU A 135 -19.51 -7.00 -3.51
CA GLU A 135 -19.30 -6.14 -2.35
C GLU A 135 -18.63 -6.92 -1.24
N ALA A 136 -17.83 -6.25 -0.45
CA ALA A 136 -17.30 -6.75 0.81
C ALA A 136 -17.75 -5.84 1.95
N LEU A 137 -17.92 -6.42 3.13
CA LEU A 137 -18.24 -5.71 4.34
C LEU A 137 -17.13 -5.92 5.35
N ILE A 138 -16.56 -4.83 5.83
CA ILE A 138 -15.62 -4.85 6.95
C ILE A 138 -16.39 -4.46 8.21
N LEU A 139 -16.31 -5.32 9.21
CA LEU A 139 -16.84 -5.07 10.56
C LEU A 139 -15.69 -4.81 11.51
N LEU A 140 -15.71 -3.64 12.12
CA LEU A 140 -14.74 -3.22 13.12
C LEU A 140 -15.50 -2.56 14.28
N ASP A 141 -15.62 -3.24 15.41
CA ASP A 141 -16.41 -2.78 16.57
C ASP A 141 -17.86 -2.42 16.14
N LYS A 142 -18.24 -1.16 16.32
CA LYS A 142 -19.55 -0.62 15.94
C LYS A 142 -19.59 -0.05 14.52
N THR A 143 -18.45 -0.09 13.82
CA THR A 143 -18.32 0.47 12.47
C THR A 143 -18.49 -0.63 11.44
N LYS A 144 -19.33 -0.34 10.44
CA LYS A 144 -19.55 -1.19 9.26
C LYS A 144 -19.11 -0.42 8.03
N VAL A 145 -18.20 -0.99 7.25
CA VAL A 145 -17.71 -0.39 6.00
C VAL A 145 -18.13 -1.30 4.85
N SER A 146 -19.08 -0.85 4.04
CA SER A 146 -19.43 -1.52 2.78
C SER A 146 -18.50 -1.04 1.68
N ILE A 147 -17.93 -1.98 0.93
CA ILE A 147 -16.93 -1.77 -0.09
C ILE A 147 -17.38 -2.45 -1.37
N ARG A 148 -17.44 -1.70 -2.46
CA ARG A 148 -17.64 -2.28 -3.78
C ARG A 148 -16.33 -2.88 -4.27
N LEU A 149 -16.38 -4.16 -4.66
CA LEU A 149 -15.24 -4.86 -5.25
C LEU A 149 -15.01 -4.41 -6.70
N MET A 150 -13.75 -4.37 -7.10
CA MET A 150 -13.39 -4.10 -8.49
C MET A 150 -13.53 -5.38 -9.31
N GLU A 151 -14.14 -5.26 -10.50
CA GLU A 151 -14.27 -6.36 -11.44
C GLU A 151 -13.05 -6.41 -12.37
N GLY A 152 -12.57 -7.60 -12.66
CA GLY A 152 -11.47 -7.85 -13.61
C GLY A 152 -10.46 -8.86 -13.10
N GLU A 153 -9.56 -9.28 -13.98
CA GLU A 153 -8.46 -10.18 -13.64
C GLU A 153 -7.22 -9.36 -13.27
N PHE A 154 -6.65 -9.63 -12.09
CA PHE A 154 -5.40 -9.00 -11.70
C PHE A 154 -4.22 -9.61 -12.47
N ILE A 155 -3.13 -8.86 -12.62
CA ILE A 155 -1.97 -9.32 -13.35
C ILE A 155 -1.34 -10.57 -12.70
N LYS A 156 -0.73 -11.43 -13.49
CA LYS A 156 0.01 -12.61 -13.00
C LYS A 156 1.34 -12.21 -12.38
N TYR A 157 1.28 -11.51 -11.25
CA TYR A 157 2.45 -10.91 -10.60
C TYR A 157 3.56 -11.90 -10.26
N LYS A 158 3.22 -13.17 -9.99
CA LYS A 158 4.18 -14.24 -9.68
C LYS A 158 5.17 -14.51 -10.81
N ASP A 159 4.78 -14.21 -12.05
CA ASP A 159 5.64 -14.39 -13.24
C ASP A 159 6.64 -13.24 -13.40
N ILE A 160 6.38 -12.09 -12.76
CA ILE A 160 7.20 -10.88 -12.83
C ILE A 160 8.22 -10.84 -11.69
N LEU A 161 7.93 -11.48 -10.56
CA LEU A 161 8.83 -11.50 -9.41
C LEU A 161 10.15 -12.19 -9.75
N PRO A 162 11.30 -11.59 -9.37
CA PRO A 162 12.61 -12.24 -9.55
C PRO A 162 12.65 -13.60 -8.86
N LYS A 163 13.19 -14.61 -9.55
CA LYS A 163 13.32 -15.98 -9.01
C LYS A 163 14.74 -16.29 -8.57
N ASP A 164 15.70 -15.52 -9.05
CA ASP A 164 17.13 -15.69 -8.82
C ASP A 164 17.81 -14.33 -8.68
N CYS A 165 18.92 -14.28 -7.98
CA CYS A 165 19.76 -13.10 -7.82
C CYS A 165 21.24 -13.48 -7.96
N ASN A 166 22.05 -12.54 -8.52
CA ASN A 166 23.50 -12.66 -8.63
C ASN A 166 24.21 -11.87 -7.54
N THR A 167 23.53 -10.87 -6.98
CA THR A 167 24.07 -10.00 -5.93
C THR A 167 23.02 -9.82 -4.86
N ARG A 168 23.46 -9.99 -3.60
CA ARG A 168 22.66 -9.68 -2.42
C ARG A 168 23.38 -8.65 -1.58
N MET A 169 22.69 -7.60 -1.19
CA MET A 169 23.18 -6.55 -0.31
C MET A 169 22.32 -6.46 0.95
N LYS A 170 22.96 -6.48 2.12
CA LYS A 170 22.32 -6.15 3.39
C LYS A 170 22.81 -4.79 3.86
N VAL A 171 21.88 -3.97 4.31
CA VAL A 171 22.16 -2.58 4.68
C VAL A 171 21.23 -2.13 5.82
N ASP A 172 21.75 -1.27 6.69
CA ASP A 172 20.92 -0.57 7.68
C ASP A 172 19.86 0.29 6.97
N ARG A 173 18.58 0.04 7.30
CA ARG A 173 17.44 0.70 6.67
C ARG A 173 17.44 2.21 6.91
N LYS A 174 17.75 2.66 8.13
CA LYS A 174 17.70 4.08 8.49
C LYS A 174 18.80 4.85 7.78
N PHE A 175 20.02 4.32 7.76
CA PHE A 175 21.13 4.97 7.05
C PHE A 175 20.87 5.03 5.54
N LEU A 176 20.37 3.94 4.95
CA LEU A 176 19.99 3.94 3.53
C LEU A 176 18.92 4.98 3.23
N MET A 177 17.86 5.04 4.05
CA MET A 177 16.76 6.00 3.88
C MET A 177 17.28 7.43 3.93
N GLN A 178 18.09 7.80 4.94
CA GLN A 178 18.63 9.13 5.08
C GLN A 178 19.56 9.52 3.90
N SER A 179 20.38 8.60 3.42
CA SER A 179 21.24 8.86 2.27
C SER A 179 20.46 9.04 0.97
N ILE A 180 19.41 8.23 0.76
CA ILE A 180 18.52 8.42 -0.41
C ILE A 180 17.71 9.72 -0.26
N GLU A 181 17.26 10.11 0.94
CA GLU A 181 16.59 11.39 1.17
C GLU A 181 17.48 12.57 0.76
N ARG A 182 18.75 12.58 1.16
CA ARG A 182 19.69 13.62 0.74
C ARG A 182 19.94 13.61 -0.77
N ALA A 183 20.18 12.41 -1.34
CA ALA A 183 20.35 12.27 -2.79
C ALA A 183 19.11 12.71 -3.57
N SER A 184 17.91 12.49 -3.02
CA SER A 184 16.64 12.86 -3.66
C SER A 184 16.47 14.37 -3.85
N LEU A 185 17.17 15.21 -3.08
CA LEU A 185 17.10 16.66 -3.24
C LEU A 185 17.55 17.09 -4.64
N MET A 186 18.66 16.53 -5.12
CA MET A 186 19.12 16.80 -6.49
C MET A 186 18.36 15.96 -7.53
N ALA A 187 17.92 14.76 -7.18
CA ALA A 187 17.18 13.90 -8.10
C ALA A 187 15.79 14.47 -8.49
N LYS A 188 15.14 15.23 -7.60
CA LYS A 188 13.84 15.89 -7.85
C LYS A 188 13.92 16.97 -8.90
N GLU A 189 15.01 17.71 -8.93
CA GLU A 189 15.26 18.76 -9.93
C GLU A 189 15.64 18.14 -11.30
N GLY A 190 16.02 16.87 -11.31
CA GLY A 190 16.33 16.11 -12.50
C GLY A 190 15.12 15.38 -13.09
N LYS A 191 15.38 14.54 -14.09
CA LYS A 191 14.34 13.70 -14.72
C LYS A 191 14.08 12.44 -13.89
N ASN A 192 12.80 12.13 -13.63
CA ASN A 192 12.34 10.86 -13.05
C ASN A 192 12.85 10.56 -11.64
N ASN A 193 13.27 11.55 -10.86
CA ASN A 193 13.84 11.34 -9.52
C ASN A 193 14.98 10.29 -9.50
N LEU A 194 15.81 10.30 -10.55
CA LEU A 194 16.84 9.28 -10.78
C LEU A 194 17.99 9.39 -9.78
N ILE A 195 18.29 8.28 -9.10
CA ILE A 195 19.53 8.05 -8.37
C ILE A 195 20.28 6.88 -9.01
N LYS A 196 21.59 6.96 -9.03
CA LYS A 196 22.51 5.92 -9.50
C LYS A 196 23.16 5.26 -8.28
N CYS A 197 22.94 3.97 -8.12
CA CYS A 197 23.54 3.15 -7.07
C CYS A 197 24.66 2.29 -7.67
N THR A 198 25.87 2.38 -7.10
CA THR A 198 27.02 1.55 -7.44
C THR A 198 27.44 0.77 -6.22
N ILE A 199 27.45 -0.56 -6.32
CA ILE A 199 27.90 -1.45 -5.24
C ILE A 199 29.22 -2.08 -5.69
N ASP A 200 30.32 -1.66 -5.04
CA ASP A 200 31.66 -2.18 -5.28
C ASP A 200 32.26 -2.70 -3.97
N GLY A 201 32.53 -4.01 -3.91
CA GLY A 201 32.85 -4.66 -2.65
C GLY A 201 31.75 -4.38 -1.60
N ASN A 202 32.14 -3.89 -0.44
CA ASN A 202 31.25 -3.54 0.66
C ASN A 202 30.88 -2.05 0.70
N LEU A 203 31.07 -1.32 -0.38
CA LEU A 203 30.74 0.09 -0.49
C LEU A 203 29.55 0.30 -1.44
N LEU A 204 28.48 0.89 -0.94
CA LEU A 204 27.39 1.42 -1.74
C LEU A 204 27.63 2.91 -1.94
N THR A 205 27.75 3.34 -3.19
CA THR A 205 27.79 4.75 -3.58
C THR A 205 26.48 5.12 -4.25
N ILE A 206 25.81 6.16 -3.73
CA ILE A 206 24.56 6.71 -4.29
C ILE A 206 24.88 8.08 -4.87
N ASN A 207 24.63 8.26 -6.16
CA ASN A 207 24.84 9.51 -6.87
C ASN A 207 23.54 10.05 -7.42
N SER A 208 23.35 11.37 -7.35
CA SER A 208 22.33 12.08 -8.11
C SER A 208 22.91 13.38 -8.67
N ARG A 209 22.35 13.85 -9.79
CA ARG A 209 22.80 15.06 -10.47
C ARG A 209 21.63 15.77 -11.12
N SER A 210 21.65 17.10 -11.03
CA SER A 210 20.80 18.03 -11.77
C SER A 210 21.63 19.16 -12.36
N ASP A 211 20.99 20.12 -13.00
CA ASP A 211 21.66 21.34 -13.46
C ASP A 211 22.12 22.23 -12.30
N GLU A 212 21.53 22.09 -11.12
CA GLU A 212 21.85 22.87 -9.92
C GLU A 212 22.98 22.28 -9.09
N GLY A 213 23.33 20.98 -9.31
CA GLY A 213 24.41 20.37 -8.53
C GLY A 213 24.40 18.85 -8.53
N SER A 214 25.19 18.28 -7.65
CA SER A 214 25.30 16.83 -7.50
C SER A 214 25.46 16.44 -6.02
N VAL A 215 24.98 15.25 -5.69
CA VAL A 215 25.17 14.60 -4.38
C VAL A 215 25.84 13.26 -4.60
N LYS A 216 26.79 12.95 -3.73
CA LYS A 216 27.42 11.64 -3.59
C LYS A 216 27.32 11.22 -2.12
N GLU A 217 26.70 10.08 -1.88
CA GLU A 217 26.57 9.43 -0.57
C GLU A 217 27.31 8.11 -0.60
N GLU A 218 27.92 7.73 0.51
CA GLU A 218 28.66 6.47 0.65
C GLU A 218 28.23 5.76 1.93
N LEU A 219 27.88 4.45 1.80
CA LEU A 219 27.48 3.60 2.92
C LEU A 219 28.25 2.29 2.87
N ILE A 220 28.63 1.80 4.06
CA ILE A 220 29.14 0.46 4.20
C ILE A 220 27.98 -0.53 4.23
N VAL A 221 28.08 -1.56 3.43
CA VAL A 221 27.06 -2.62 3.26
C VAL A 221 27.72 -4.00 3.37
N LYS A 222 26.93 -5.03 3.59
CA LYS A 222 27.37 -6.43 3.47
C LYS A 222 26.92 -6.94 2.11
N LYS A 223 27.86 -7.18 1.21
CA LYS A 223 27.55 -7.69 -0.15
C LYS A 223 28.03 -9.12 -0.33
N GLU A 224 27.20 -9.91 -0.99
CA GLU A 224 27.52 -11.21 -1.56
C GLU A 224 27.28 -11.15 -3.08
N GLY A 225 28.14 -11.75 -3.88
CA GLY A 225 28.03 -11.80 -5.34
C GLY A 225 28.76 -10.68 -6.06
N ASP A 226 28.29 -10.33 -7.26
CA ASP A 226 29.00 -9.45 -8.19
C ASP A 226 28.86 -7.95 -7.82
N ASN A 227 29.80 -7.14 -8.33
CA ASN A 227 29.63 -5.69 -8.30
C ASN A 227 28.51 -5.27 -9.27
N ILE A 228 27.76 -4.24 -8.92
CA ILE A 228 26.62 -3.82 -9.76
C ILE A 228 26.48 -2.29 -9.77
N GLU A 229 26.02 -1.79 -10.91
CA GLU A 229 25.60 -0.41 -11.09
C GLU A 229 24.16 -0.40 -11.61
N ILE A 230 23.26 0.32 -10.93
CA ILE A 230 21.84 0.32 -11.23
C ILE A 230 21.19 1.68 -10.92
N GLY A 231 20.22 2.08 -11.74
CA GLY A 231 19.45 3.30 -11.53
C GLY A 231 18.09 3.02 -10.90
N PHE A 232 17.69 3.88 -9.96
CA PHE A 232 16.38 3.82 -9.32
C PHE A 232 15.68 5.17 -9.31
N ASN A 233 14.37 5.13 -9.27
CA ASN A 233 13.58 6.26 -8.84
C ASN A 233 13.66 6.35 -7.30
N SER A 234 14.25 7.42 -6.78
CA SER A 234 14.46 7.62 -5.34
C SER A 234 13.16 7.61 -4.54
N LYS A 235 12.05 8.12 -5.11
CA LYS A 235 10.73 8.12 -4.47
C LYS A 235 10.25 6.68 -4.23
N TYR A 236 10.41 5.79 -5.22
CA TYR A 236 9.94 4.41 -5.08
C TYR A 236 10.68 3.66 -3.97
N ILE A 237 11.98 3.85 -3.87
CA ILE A 237 12.76 3.25 -2.78
C ILE A 237 12.38 3.85 -1.43
N LEU A 238 12.23 5.18 -1.33
CA LEU A 238 11.82 5.84 -0.10
C LEU A 238 10.44 5.40 0.38
N ASP A 239 9.50 5.19 -0.53
CA ASP A 239 8.16 4.70 -0.17
C ASP A 239 8.22 3.33 0.51
N VAL A 240 9.07 2.41 0.02
CA VAL A 240 9.33 1.10 0.65
C VAL A 240 10.00 1.26 2.00
N LEU A 241 11.10 2.03 2.07
CA LEU A 241 11.89 2.17 3.30
C LEU A 241 11.11 2.77 4.47
N LYS A 242 10.11 3.61 4.19
CA LYS A 242 9.24 4.24 5.18
C LYS A 242 8.27 3.29 5.85
N VAL A 243 7.88 2.22 5.17
CA VAL A 243 6.88 1.26 5.68
C VAL A 243 7.49 -0.01 6.29
N LEU A 244 8.79 -0.22 6.09
CA LEU A 244 9.52 -1.30 6.75
C LEU A 244 9.88 -0.90 8.18
N ASP A 245 9.81 -1.87 9.10
CA ASP A 245 10.14 -1.67 10.51
C ASP A 245 11.49 -2.29 10.89
N ASP A 246 12.02 -3.18 10.03
CA ASP A 246 13.29 -3.88 10.23
C ASP A 246 14.48 -2.91 10.28
N GLU A 247 15.47 -3.20 11.14
CA GLU A 247 16.69 -2.40 11.22
C GLU A 247 17.64 -2.66 10.04
N GLU A 248 17.83 -3.93 9.66
CA GLU A 248 18.61 -4.36 8.50
C GLU A 248 17.69 -4.94 7.44
N ILE A 249 17.84 -4.51 6.20
CA ILE A 249 17.09 -5.01 5.05
C ILE A 249 18.01 -5.67 4.04
N SER A 250 17.46 -6.60 3.25
CA SER A 250 18.16 -7.26 2.14
C SER A 250 17.60 -6.78 0.81
N ILE A 251 18.49 -6.41 -0.11
CA ILE A 251 18.15 -6.04 -1.48
C ILE A 251 18.87 -7.01 -2.42
N GLU A 252 18.11 -7.62 -3.33
CA GLU A 252 18.61 -8.64 -4.24
C GLU A 252 18.55 -8.14 -5.68
N PHE A 253 19.64 -8.37 -6.40
CA PHE A 253 19.81 -7.92 -7.78
C PHE A 253 20.18 -9.08 -8.68
N LYS A 254 19.58 -9.17 -9.86
CA LYS A 254 19.99 -10.11 -10.90
C LYS A 254 21.01 -9.45 -11.84
N ASN A 255 20.73 -8.26 -12.33
CA ASN A 255 21.61 -7.42 -13.15
C ASN A 255 21.10 -5.97 -13.17
N SER A 256 21.76 -5.10 -13.91
CA SER A 256 21.46 -3.65 -14.00
C SER A 256 20.10 -3.31 -14.62
N LEU A 257 19.44 -4.23 -15.30
CA LEU A 257 18.20 -4.00 -16.06
C LEU A 257 17.01 -4.80 -15.55
N ALA A 258 17.27 -5.83 -14.75
CA ALA A 258 16.21 -6.64 -14.17
C ALA A 258 15.61 -5.98 -12.92
N PRO A 259 14.37 -6.32 -12.56
CA PRO A 259 13.81 -5.95 -11.26
C PRO A 259 14.68 -6.45 -10.10
N CYS A 260 14.70 -5.69 -9.02
CA CYS A 260 15.30 -6.08 -7.73
C CYS A 260 14.23 -6.30 -6.68
#